data_fac0084b8b5a46e36a2108ebdca9b272
#
_entry.id   fac0084b8b5a46e36a2108ebdca9b272
#
_cell.length_a   1.000
_cell.length_b   1.000
_cell.length_c   1.000
_cell.angle_alpha   90.00
_cell.angle_beta   90.00
_cell.angle_gamma   90.00
#
_symmetry.space_group_name_H-M   'P 1'
#
loop_
_entity.id
_entity.type
_entity.pdbx_description
1 polymer ?
#
loop_
_entity_poly.entity_id
_entity_poly.type
_entity_poly.pdbx_seq_one_letter_code
_entity_poly.pdbx_strand_id
1 'polypeptide(L)'
;RLRYLIDRNKIRKIIGLKLEKIKRRSKFLLFFFNKNIVMLVHLGMTGKFFFVDQKKIKYKTSFYYALNEKKDEKHDRVVFFFNKNKKLIYNDIRKFGFIKFFYKDNINNNLHLYKLGPEPLEKNFNFIYFKKYIIGRNRLIKDILMDQKFLSGLGNIYANEILFLSKVQPARKVNKLENFELKKLIKFTKKVLKQAIKFGGSSIKDFSSSNGKKGLFQQHFR
;
A
#
# COMPACT_ATOMS: atom_id res chain seq x y z
N ARG A 1 4.41 -20.91 1.86
CA ARG A 1 3.09 -20.50 2.34
C ARG A 1 3.13 -19.00 2.61
N LEU A 2 2.20 -18.21 2.07
CA LEU A 2 1.99 -16.82 2.44
C LEU A 2 1.18 -16.71 3.74
N ARG A 3 0.89 -15.48 4.19
CA ARG A 3 0.06 -15.23 5.39
C ARG A 3 -1.24 -16.04 5.39
N TYR A 4 -1.85 -16.20 4.21
CA TYR A 4 -2.99 -17.08 3.99
C TYR A 4 -2.67 -18.07 2.88
N LEU A 5 -3.30 -19.24 2.91
CA LEU A 5 -3.25 -20.18 1.78
C LEU A 5 -3.90 -19.52 0.56
N ILE A 6 -3.28 -19.69 -0.58
CA ILE A 6 -3.87 -19.27 -1.84
C ILE A 6 -4.83 -20.37 -2.29
N ASP A 7 -6.07 -19.99 -2.54
CA ASP A 7 -7.09 -20.90 -3.06
C ASP A 7 -6.70 -21.38 -4.46
N ARG A 8 -6.28 -22.64 -4.56
CA ARG A 8 -5.84 -23.25 -5.82
C ARG A 8 -6.93 -23.26 -6.88
N ASN A 9 -8.19 -23.44 -6.47
CA ASN A 9 -9.32 -23.48 -7.41
C ASN A 9 -9.57 -22.09 -8.00
N LYS A 10 -9.39 -21.05 -7.20
CA LYS A 10 -9.52 -19.66 -7.68
C LYS A 10 -8.34 -19.23 -8.56
N ILE A 11 -7.13 -19.70 -8.25
CA ILE A 11 -5.96 -19.43 -9.11
C ILE A 11 -6.13 -20.05 -10.50
N ARG A 12 -6.67 -21.27 -10.57
CA ARG A 12 -6.94 -21.94 -11.85
C ARG A 12 -7.93 -21.18 -12.71
N LYS A 13 -8.88 -20.45 -12.11
CA LYS A 13 -9.88 -19.65 -12.85
C LYS A 13 -9.30 -18.48 -13.62
N ILE A 14 -8.08 -18.03 -13.31
CA ILE A 14 -7.44 -16.92 -14.05
C ILE A 14 -6.53 -17.41 -15.18
N ILE A 15 -6.31 -18.73 -15.32
CA ILE A 15 -5.52 -19.29 -16.42
C ILE A 15 -6.23 -19.00 -17.72
N GLY A 16 -5.48 -18.49 -18.71
CA GLY A 16 -6.02 -18.10 -20.01
C GLY A 16 -6.79 -16.77 -20.02
N LEU A 17 -6.98 -16.13 -18.88
CA LEU A 17 -7.65 -14.84 -18.84
C LEU A 17 -6.71 -13.68 -19.20
N LYS A 18 -7.29 -12.63 -19.77
CA LYS A 18 -6.60 -11.37 -20.05
C LYS A 18 -6.58 -10.48 -18.81
N LEU A 19 -5.39 -10.02 -18.39
CA LEU A 19 -5.26 -8.93 -17.44
C LEU A 19 -5.59 -7.60 -18.14
N GLU A 20 -6.64 -6.93 -17.71
CA GLU A 20 -7.14 -5.70 -18.34
C GLU A 20 -6.54 -4.44 -17.73
N LYS A 21 -6.45 -4.40 -16.40
CA LYS A 21 -5.92 -3.24 -15.66
C LYS A 21 -5.45 -3.60 -14.26
N ILE A 22 -4.58 -2.75 -13.73
CA ILE A 22 -4.14 -2.80 -12.32
C ILE A 22 -4.51 -1.47 -11.68
N LYS A 23 -5.12 -1.54 -10.49
CA LYS A 23 -5.43 -0.37 -9.66
C LYS A 23 -4.84 -0.56 -8.26
N ARG A 24 -4.58 0.54 -7.58
CA ARG A 24 -4.25 0.55 -6.15
C ARG A 24 -5.42 1.11 -5.34
N ARG A 25 -5.72 0.50 -4.23
CA ARG A 25 -6.60 1.04 -3.18
C ARG A 25 -5.93 0.83 -1.83
N SER A 26 -5.64 1.90 -1.11
CA SER A 26 -4.86 1.81 0.15
C SER A 26 -3.51 1.09 -0.08
N LYS A 27 -3.23 0.05 0.66
CA LYS A 27 -2.05 -0.82 0.55
C LYS A 27 -2.30 -2.08 -0.29
N PHE A 28 -3.40 -2.10 -1.05
CA PHE A 28 -3.78 -3.23 -1.90
C PHE A 28 -3.57 -2.93 -3.37
N LEU A 29 -3.06 -3.90 -4.11
CA LEU A 29 -3.07 -3.93 -5.57
C LEU A 29 -4.25 -4.79 -6.04
N LEU A 30 -4.98 -4.29 -7.00
CA LEU A 30 -6.16 -4.93 -7.58
C LEU A 30 -5.87 -5.19 -9.05
N PHE A 31 -5.74 -6.45 -9.42
CA PHE A 31 -5.53 -6.89 -10.79
C PHE A 31 -6.89 -7.34 -11.35
N PHE A 32 -7.38 -6.64 -12.34
CA PHE A 32 -8.67 -6.91 -12.97
C PHE A 32 -8.46 -7.77 -14.20
N PHE A 33 -9.06 -8.94 -14.18
CA PHE A 33 -9.10 -9.84 -15.33
C PHE A 33 -10.47 -9.75 -16.03
N ASN A 34 -10.50 -10.13 -17.30
CA ASN A 34 -11.77 -10.37 -17.97
C ASN A 34 -12.56 -11.48 -17.21
N LYS A 35 -13.81 -11.75 -17.62
CA LYS A 35 -14.72 -12.67 -16.90
C LYS A 35 -14.96 -12.31 -15.43
N ASN A 36 -14.93 -11.00 -15.13
CA ASN A 36 -15.35 -10.45 -13.84
C ASN A 36 -14.51 -10.89 -12.62
N ILE A 37 -13.26 -11.31 -12.81
CA ILE A 37 -12.39 -11.75 -11.72
C ILE A 37 -11.41 -10.65 -11.31
N VAL A 38 -11.23 -10.48 -10.01
CA VAL A 38 -10.25 -9.58 -9.41
C VAL A 38 -9.32 -10.36 -8.50
N MET A 39 -8.01 -10.19 -8.70
CA MET A 39 -6.98 -10.63 -7.76
C MET A 39 -6.56 -9.43 -6.91
N LEU A 40 -6.74 -9.56 -5.60
CA LEU A 40 -6.31 -8.60 -4.59
C LEU A 40 -5.01 -9.08 -3.97
N VAL A 41 -4.03 -8.20 -3.94
CA VAL A 41 -2.70 -8.47 -3.38
C VAL A 41 -2.36 -7.44 -2.32
N HIS A 42 -1.92 -7.90 -1.15
CA HIS A 42 -1.26 -7.08 -0.15
C HIS A 42 0.21 -7.51 -0.06
N LEU A 43 1.13 -6.58 -0.25
CA LEU A 43 2.56 -6.91 -0.29
C LEU A 43 3.16 -7.25 1.09
N GLY A 44 2.46 -6.90 2.17
CA GLY A 44 3.02 -7.04 3.51
C GLY A 44 4.17 -6.08 3.74
N MET A 45 5.26 -6.58 4.32
CA MET A 45 6.46 -5.78 4.61
C MET A 45 7.57 -6.01 3.60
N THR A 46 7.68 -7.22 3.03
CA THR A 46 8.79 -7.62 2.14
C THR A 46 8.34 -8.13 0.79
N GLY A 47 7.03 -8.18 0.55
CA GLY A 47 6.49 -8.62 -0.74
C GLY A 47 6.87 -7.69 -1.88
N LYS A 48 7.29 -8.28 -2.98
CA LYS A 48 7.74 -7.58 -4.19
C LYS A 48 7.18 -8.29 -5.42
N PHE A 49 6.93 -7.52 -6.47
CA PHE A 49 6.72 -8.06 -7.79
C PHE A 49 7.94 -7.79 -8.69
N PHE A 50 8.35 -8.81 -9.42
CA PHE A 50 9.32 -8.69 -10.50
C PHE A 50 8.63 -9.01 -11.82
N PHE A 51 8.70 -8.07 -12.75
CA PHE A 51 8.27 -8.32 -14.12
C PHE A 51 9.49 -8.70 -14.95
N VAL A 52 9.45 -9.90 -15.52
CA VAL A 52 10.53 -10.48 -16.30
C VAL A 52 10.06 -10.61 -17.75
N ASP A 53 10.84 -10.08 -18.66
CA ASP A 53 10.62 -10.16 -20.11
C ASP A 53 11.89 -10.68 -20.76
N GLN A 54 11.78 -11.72 -21.60
CA GLN A 54 12.92 -12.35 -22.28
C GLN A 54 14.10 -12.67 -21.33
N LYS A 55 13.80 -13.30 -20.18
CA LYS A 55 14.77 -13.65 -19.12
C LYS A 55 15.44 -12.44 -18.40
N LYS A 56 15.11 -11.20 -18.76
CA LYS A 56 15.62 -9.99 -18.09
C LYS A 56 14.56 -9.39 -17.17
N ILE A 57 14.96 -8.97 -15.98
CA ILE A 57 14.07 -8.22 -15.08
C ILE A 57 13.93 -6.80 -15.65
N LYS A 58 12.73 -6.48 -16.17
CA LYS A 58 12.41 -5.14 -16.70
C LYS A 58 11.96 -4.18 -15.62
N TYR A 59 11.13 -4.67 -14.67
CA TYR A 59 10.56 -3.86 -13.60
C TYR A 59 10.48 -4.67 -12.32
N LYS A 60 10.65 -3.99 -11.18
CA LYS A 60 10.40 -4.53 -9.85
C LYS A 60 9.64 -3.52 -9.00
N THR A 61 8.69 -3.98 -8.20
CA THR A 61 8.14 -3.19 -7.12
C THR A 61 8.93 -3.51 -5.86
N SER A 62 9.29 -2.54 -5.08
CA SER A 62 10.03 -2.79 -3.85
C SER A 62 9.47 -1.98 -2.70
N PHE A 63 9.33 -2.66 -1.56
CA PHE A 63 9.00 -2.04 -0.27
C PHE A 63 10.05 -2.43 0.69
N TYR A 64 11.02 -2.59 0.97
CA TYR A 64 12.10 -3.06 1.84
C TYR A 64 13.16 -3.87 1.08
N TYR A 65 14.39 -3.51 1.33
CA TYR A 65 15.65 -4.14 0.97
C TYR A 65 16.33 -3.75 -0.34
N ALA A 66 17.63 -3.70 -0.22
CA ALA A 66 18.62 -3.04 -1.04
C ALA A 66 18.54 -3.30 -2.56
N LEU A 67 18.96 -2.29 -3.29
CA LEU A 67 19.01 -2.22 -4.76
C LEU A 67 19.96 -3.22 -5.39
N ASN A 68 20.92 -3.74 -4.62
CA ASN A 68 21.99 -4.63 -5.09
C ASN A 68 21.75 -6.09 -4.73
N GLU A 69 20.65 -6.43 -4.08
CA GLU A 69 20.34 -7.84 -3.85
C GLU A 69 19.91 -8.50 -5.16
N LYS A 70 20.71 -9.47 -5.59
CA LYS A 70 20.28 -10.46 -6.58
C LYS A 70 18.95 -11.03 -6.08
N LYS A 71 17.98 -11.16 -6.97
CA LYS A 71 16.70 -11.81 -6.67
C LYS A 71 17.00 -13.19 -6.05
N ASP A 72 16.66 -13.37 -4.79
CA ASP A 72 16.76 -14.68 -4.15
C ASP A 72 15.50 -15.49 -4.51
N GLU A 73 15.68 -16.44 -5.41
CA GLU A 73 14.58 -17.25 -5.96
C GLU A 73 13.91 -18.13 -4.91
N LYS A 74 14.59 -18.46 -3.82
CA LYS A 74 14.02 -19.25 -2.71
C LYS A 74 12.82 -18.55 -2.05
N HIS A 75 12.68 -17.24 -2.26
CA HIS A 75 11.57 -16.44 -1.76
C HIS A 75 10.48 -16.18 -2.79
N ASP A 76 10.56 -16.77 -3.98
CA ASP A 76 9.48 -16.73 -4.97
C ASP A 76 8.29 -17.55 -4.45
N ARG A 77 7.14 -16.91 -4.35
CA ARG A 77 5.93 -17.50 -3.78
C ARG A 77 4.91 -17.86 -4.84
N VAL A 78 4.79 -17.03 -5.85
CA VAL A 78 3.89 -17.23 -6.99
C VAL A 78 4.53 -16.69 -8.25
N VAL A 79 4.43 -17.46 -9.33
CA VAL A 79 4.86 -17.03 -10.66
C VAL A 79 3.66 -17.08 -11.60
N PHE A 80 3.34 -15.94 -12.20
CA PHE A 80 2.33 -15.82 -13.24
C PHE A 80 3.04 -15.79 -14.59
N PHE A 81 2.70 -16.73 -15.46
CA PHE A 81 3.21 -16.78 -16.81
C PHE A 81 2.23 -16.09 -17.77
N PHE A 82 2.75 -15.24 -18.61
CA PHE A 82 2.02 -14.54 -19.66
C PHE A 82 2.56 -14.95 -21.03
N ASN A 83 1.81 -14.63 -22.07
CA ASN A 83 2.26 -14.86 -23.44
C ASN A 83 3.61 -14.16 -23.72
N LYS A 84 4.32 -14.62 -24.76
CA LYS A 84 5.61 -14.07 -25.19
C LYS A 84 6.70 -14.14 -24.12
N ASN A 85 6.75 -15.24 -23.36
CA ASN A 85 7.77 -15.50 -22.31
C ASN A 85 7.86 -14.44 -21.19
N LYS A 86 6.78 -13.73 -20.95
CA LYS A 86 6.70 -12.76 -19.86
C LYS A 86 6.27 -13.42 -18.56
N LYS A 87 6.86 -12.98 -17.44
CA LYS A 87 6.55 -13.51 -16.10
C LYS A 87 6.35 -12.37 -15.13
N LEU A 88 5.38 -12.52 -14.23
CA LEU A 88 5.23 -11.68 -13.04
C LEU A 88 5.46 -12.56 -11.82
N ILE A 89 6.50 -12.26 -11.06
CA ILE A 89 6.95 -13.08 -9.94
C ILE A 89 6.64 -12.33 -8.65
N TYR A 90 5.89 -12.95 -7.77
CA TYR A 90 5.67 -12.46 -6.42
C TYR A 90 6.68 -13.11 -5.46
N ASN A 91 7.60 -12.30 -4.96
CA ASN A 91 8.65 -12.69 -4.04
C ASN A 91 8.38 -12.07 -2.66
N ASP A 92 8.43 -12.84 -1.58
CA ASP A 92 8.17 -12.34 -0.22
C ASP A 92 8.95 -13.14 0.81
N ILE A 93 9.98 -12.54 1.37
CA ILE A 93 10.89 -13.15 2.35
C ILE A 93 10.11 -13.50 3.63
N ARG A 94 9.40 -12.55 4.20
CA ARG A 94 8.71 -12.69 5.49
C ARG A 94 7.35 -13.37 5.41
N LYS A 95 6.81 -13.58 4.21
CA LYS A 95 5.51 -14.22 3.95
C LYS A 95 4.31 -13.51 4.59
N PHE A 96 4.42 -12.21 4.85
CA PHE A 96 3.34 -11.40 5.43
C PHE A 96 2.35 -10.87 4.41
N GLY A 97 2.70 -10.96 3.15
CA GLY A 97 1.78 -10.64 2.07
C GLY A 97 0.74 -11.72 1.85
N PHE A 98 -0.26 -11.40 1.05
CA PHE A 98 -1.28 -12.36 0.67
C PHE A 98 -1.91 -12.02 -0.68
N ILE A 99 -2.51 -13.03 -1.30
CA ILE A 99 -3.25 -12.97 -2.54
C ILE A 99 -4.62 -13.58 -2.31
N LYS A 100 -5.68 -12.87 -2.73
CA LYS A 100 -7.05 -13.34 -2.70
C LYS A 100 -7.75 -13.07 -4.02
N PHE A 101 -8.75 -13.87 -4.34
CA PHE A 101 -9.56 -13.73 -5.55
C PHE A 101 -11.02 -13.58 -5.20
N PHE A 102 -11.72 -12.70 -5.93
CA PHE A 102 -13.14 -12.49 -5.82
C PHE A 102 -13.73 -11.98 -7.14
N TYR A 103 -15.05 -12.01 -7.28
CA TYR A 103 -15.73 -11.42 -8.42
C TYR A 103 -15.83 -9.90 -8.26
N LYS A 104 -15.69 -9.17 -9.35
CA LYS A 104 -15.70 -7.70 -9.36
C LYS A 104 -16.96 -7.11 -8.73
N ASP A 105 -18.12 -7.76 -8.90
CA ASP A 105 -19.39 -7.33 -8.31
C ASP A 105 -19.35 -7.29 -6.77
N ASN A 106 -18.48 -8.10 -6.17
CA ASN A 106 -18.29 -8.16 -4.72
C ASN A 106 -17.24 -7.15 -4.22
N ILE A 107 -16.78 -6.21 -5.04
CA ILE A 107 -15.70 -5.29 -4.65
C ILE A 107 -16.10 -4.39 -3.47
N ASN A 108 -17.34 -3.91 -3.46
CA ASN A 108 -17.87 -3.04 -2.42
C ASN A 108 -18.11 -3.76 -1.09
N ASN A 109 -18.33 -5.09 -1.13
CA ASN A 109 -18.55 -5.93 0.04
C ASN A 109 -17.30 -6.71 0.45
N ASN A 110 -16.16 -6.49 -0.22
CA ASN A 110 -14.93 -7.21 0.08
C ASN A 110 -14.39 -6.82 1.45
N LEU A 111 -14.15 -7.83 2.32
CA LEU A 111 -13.72 -7.67 3.72
C LEU A 111 -12.48 -6.78 3.90
N HIS A 112 -11.61 -6.70 2.90
CA HIS A 112 -10.39 -5.90 2.95
C HIS A 112 -10.59 -4.46 2.43
N LEU A 113 -11.68 -4.19 1.71
CA LEU A 113 -11.89 -2.93 1.01
C LEU A 113 -13.03 -2.10 1.57
N TYR A 114 -14.14 -2.73 2.00
CA TYR A 114 -15.39 -2.03 2.32
C TYR A 114 -15.30 -1.07 3.51
N LYS A 115 -14.40 -1.32 4.46
CA LYS A 115 -14.21 -0.45 5.63
C LYS A 115 -13.09 0.57 5.46
N LEU A 116 -12.45 0.65 4.29
CA LEU A 116 -11.37 1.60 4.08
C LEU A 116 -11.88 3.03 4.00
N GLY A 117 -11.32 3.90 4.82
CA GLY A 117 -11.53 5.34 4.74
C GLY A 117 -11.06 5.94 3.42
N PRO A 118 -11.24 7.25 3.19
CA PRO A 118 -10.81 7.92 1.98
C PRO A 118 -9.31 7.80 1.73
N GLU A 119 -8.88 7.96 0.49
CA GLU A 119 -7.47 8.13 0.15
C GLU A 119 -6.99 9.51 0.64
N PRO A 120 -5.77 9.63 1.20
CA PRO A 120 -5.30 10.88 1.81
C PRO A 120 -5.22 12.08 0.87
N LEU A 121 -5.04 11.85 -0.43
CA LEU A 121 -4.90 12.89 -1.44
C LEU A 121 -6.23 13.30 -2.09
N GLU A 122 -7.30 12.55 -1.86
CA GLU A 122 -8.62 12.85 -2.37
C GLU A 122 -9.31 14.01 -1.66
N LYS A 123 -10.31 14.61 -2.33
CA LYS A 123 -11.11 15.73 -1.79
C LYS A 123 -11.90 15.34 -0.54
N ASN A 124 -12.29 14.07 -0.45
CA ASN A 124 -13.09 13.54 0.67
C ASN A 124 -12.31 13.55 1.99
N PHE A 125 -10.97 13.53 1.97
CA PHE A 125 -10.17 13.78 3.16
C PHE A 125 -10.04 15.29 3.41
N ASN A 126 -10.97 15.84 4.16
CA ASN A 126 -11.08 17.27 4.48
C ASN A 126 -11.39 17.51 5.98
N PHE A 127 -11.50 18.78 6.36
CA PHE A 127 -11.73 19.17 7.75
C PHE A 127 -13.07 18.66 8.31
N ILE A 128 -14.14 18.74 7.53
CA ILE A 128 -15.48 18.28 7.94
C ILE A 128 -15.44 16.78 8.21
N TYR A 129 -14.85 16.00 7.31
CA TYR A 129 -14.68 14.56 7.49
C TYR A 129 -13.88 14.23 8.74
N PHE A 130 -12.72 14.88 8.93
CA PHE A 130 -11.86 14.62 10.09
C PHE A 130 -12.59 14.93 11.38
N LYS A 131 -13.19 16.13 11.48
CA LYS A 131 -13.93 16.56 12.67
C LYS A 131 -15.07 15.60 13.01
N LYS A 132 -15.87 15.21 12.01
CA LYS A 132 -16.96 14.24 12.19
C LYS A 132 -16.44 12.88 12.68
N TYR A 133 -15.31 12.41 12.14
CA TYR A 133 -14.76 11.11 12.52
C TYR A 133 -14.31 11.03 13.98
N ILE A 134 -13.75 12.11 14.51
CA ILE A 134 -13.19 12.12 15.88
C ILE A 134 -14.23 12.41 16.97
N ILE A 135 -15.45 12.83 16.64
CA ILE A 135 -16.52 13.07 17.62
C ILE A 135 -16.74 11.80 18.46
N GLY A 136 -16.78 11.99 19.79
CA GLY A 136 -16.99 10.90 20.76
C GLY A 136 -15.80 9.92 20.88
N ARG A 137 -14.67 10.16 20.21
CA ARG A 137 -13.50 9.27 20.30
C ARG A 137 -12.45 9.80 21.26
N ASN A 138 -11.94 8.90 22.12
CA ASN A 138 -10.87 9.19 23.08
C ASN A 138 -9.59 8.40 22.76
N ARG A 139 -9.26 8.28 21.46
CA ARG A 139 -8.07 7.57 20.98
C ARG A 139 -6.91 8.54 20.78
N LEU A 140 -5.69 8.02 20.73
CA LEU A 140 -4.50 8.81 20.41
C LEU A 140 -4.53 9.22 18.94
N ILE A 141 -4.02 10.42 18.64
CA ILE A 141 -3.99 10.93 17.25
C ILE A 141 -3.18 10.03 16.32
N LYS A 142 -2.08 9.45 16.82
CA LYS A 142 -1.27 8.51 16.04
C LYS A 142 -2.08 7.27 15.63
N ASP A 143 -2.86 6.71 16.55
CA ASP A 143 -3.71 5.54 16.28
C ASP A 143 -4.81 5.85 15.26
N ILE A 144 -5.37 7.06 15.33
CA ILE A 144 -6.35 7.52 14.35
C ILE A 144 -5.71 7.65 12.96
N LEU A 145 -4.56 8.29 12.85
CA LEU A 145 -3.86 8.44 11.57
C LEU A 145 -3.49 7.08 10.94
N MET A 146 -3.20 6.08 11.75
CA MET A 146 -2.85 4.73 11.29
C MET A 146 -4.07 3.83 11.05
N ASP A 147 -5.25 4.25 11.50
CA ASP A 147 -6.50 3.50 11.31
C ASP A 147 -6.95 3.56 9.85
N GLN A 148 -6.89 2.42 9.16
CA GLN A 148 -7.27 2.34 7.75
C GLN A 148 -8.75 2.63 7.49
N LYS A 149 -9.60 2.59 8.53
CA LYS A 149 -11.01 3.01 8.46
C LYS A 149 -11.15 4.53 8.46
N PHE A 150 -10.24 5.24 9.10
CA PHE A 150 -10.18 6.69 9.08
C PHE A 150 -9.51 7.19 7.81
N LEU A 151 -8.30 6.73 7.53
CA LEU A 151 -7.49 7.22 6.42
C LEU A 151 -6.71 6.06 5.79
N SER A 152 -7.07 5.71 4.58
CA SER A 152 -6.50 4.53 3.94
C SER A 152 -5.06 4.76 3.49
N GLY A 153 -4.23 3.73 3.60
CA GLY A 153 -2.86 3.70 3.07
C GLY A 153 -1.78 4.23 4.00
N LEU A 154 -2.10 5.06 5.00
CA LEU A 154 -1.11 5.57 5.94
C LEU A 154 -0.52 4.45 6.81
N GLY A 155 0.80 4.52 7.03
CA GLY A 155 1.55 3.64 7.91
C GLY A 155 2.37 4.44 8.90
N ASN A 156 3.08 3.74 9.79
CA ASN A 156 3.82 4.33 10.90
C ASN A 156 4.83 5.41 10.47
N ILE A 157 5.56 5.19 9.37
CA ILE A 157 6.58 6.11 8.88
C ILE A 157 5.96 7.49 8.59
N TYR A 158 4.97 7.52 7.70
CA TYR A 158 4.34 8.78 7.32
C TYR A 158 3.47 9.37 8.44
N ALA A 159 2.85 8.56 9.31
CA ALA A 159 2.11 9.07 10.46
C ALA A 159 3.03 9.84 11.42
N ASN A 160 4.23 9.32 11.72
CA ASN A 160 5.21 10.01 12.55
C ASN A 160 5.68 11.33 11.92
N GLU A 161 5.99 11.31 10.63
CA GLU A 161 6.43 12.52 9.90
C GLU A 161 5.35 13.60 9.88
N ILE A 162 4.10 13.21 9.62
CA ILE A 162 2.96 14.12 9.65
C ILE A 162 2.81 14.77 11.02
N LEU A 163 2.89 13.97 12.09
CA LEU A 163 2.77 14.46 13.47
C LEU A 163 3.91 15.41 13.83
N PHE A 164 5.14 15.08 13.46
CA PHE A 164 6.31 15.91 13.64
C PHE A 164 6.16 17.29 12.97
N LEU A 165 5.85 17.30 11.67
CA LEU A 165 5.68 18.53 10.91
C LEU A 165 4.45 19.34 11.35
N SER A 166 3.43 18.69 11.86
CA SER A 166 2.25 19.36 12.44
C SER A 166 2.49 19.91 13.84
N LYS A 167 3.60 19.54 14.49
CA LYS A 167 3.92 19.84 15.90
C LYS A 167 2.82 19.32 16.85
N VAL A 168 2.29 18.13 16.58
CA VAL A 168 1.28 17.47 17.40
C VAL A 168 1.88 16.21 18.01
N GLN A 169 1.84 16.12 19.35
CA GLN A 169 2.39 14.97 20.07
C GLN A 169 1.61 13.68 19.72
N PRO A 170 2.29 12.57 19.39
CA PRO A 170 1.65 11.31 18.99
C PRO A 170 0.66 10.73 20.03
N ALA A 171 0.96 10.92 21.31
CA ALA A 171 0.15 10.44 22.43
C ALA A 171 -1.01 11.36 22.79
N ARG A 172 -1.20 12.48 22.10
CA ARG A 172 -2.30 13.40 22.37
C ARG A 172 -3.64 12.79 21.95
N LYS A 173 -4.63 12.91 22.79
CA LYS A 173 -5.99 12.42 22.53
C LYS A 173 -6.69 13.29 21.50
N VAL A 174 -7.42 12.68 20.57
CA VAL A 174 -8.04 13.40 19.44
C VAL A 174 -9.13 14.39 19.87
N ASN A 175 -9.83 14.12 20.97
CA ASN A 175 -10.84 15.02 21.55
C ASN A 175 -10.24 16.29 22.19
N LYS A 176 -8.92 16.34 22.37
CA LYS A 176 -8.19 17.51 22.89
C LYS A 176 -7.49 18.31 21.78
N LEU A 177 -7.74 17.96 20.52
CA LEU A 177 -7.17 18.68 19.39
C LEU A 177 -8.06 19.86 19.00
N GLU A 178 -7.42 20.99 18.74
CA GLU A 178 -8.08 22.20 18.29
C GLU A 178 -8.30 22.19 16.76
N ASN A 179 -9.22 23.01 16.30
CA ASN A 179 -9.57 23.05 14.87
C ASN A 179 -8.37 23.42 13.96
N PHE A 180 -7.48 24.30 14.44
CA PHE A 180 -6.28 24.66 13.68
C PHE A 180 -5.28 23.51 13.56
N GLU A 181 -5.19 22.65 14.58
CA GLU A 181 -4.34 21.46 14.57
C GLU A 181 -4.85 20.41 13.57
N LEU A 182 -6.18 20.21 13.53
CA LEU A 182 -6.80 19.34 12.53
C LEU A 182 -6.50 19.82 11.10
N LYS A 183 -6.60 21.14 10.85
CA LYS A 183 -6.25 21.74 9.57
C LYS A 183 -4.76 21.52 9.23
N LYS A 184 -3.87 21.68 10.21
CA LYS A 184 -2.43 21.40 10.03
C LYS A 184 -2.18 19.92 9.68
N LEU A 185 -2.79 18.99 10.43
CA LEU A 185 -2.67 17.55 10.16
C LEU A 185 -3.10 17.19 8.73
N ILE A 186 -4.21 17.74 8.24
CA ILE A 186 -4.66 17.53 6.87
C ILE A 186 -3.65 18.09 5.86
N LYS A 187 -3.20 19.34 6.07
CA LYS A 187 -2.21 20.00 5.20
C LYS A 187 -0.93 19.19 5.10
N PHE A 188 -0.38 18.78 6.25
CA PHE A 188 0.88 18.04 6.27
C PHE A 188 0.73 16.60 5.79
N THR A 189 -0.42 15.94 6.01
CA THR A 189 -0.71 14.64 5.40
C THR A 189 -0.58 14.71 3.88
N LYS A 190 -1.22 15.69 3.26
CA LYS A 190 -1.16 15.88 1.80
C LYS A 190 0.24 16.27 1.33
N LYS A 191 0.93 17.15 2.06
CA LYS A 191 2.31 17.60 1.74
C LYS A 191 3.29 16.42 1.78
N VAL A 192 3.33 15.69 2.89
CA VAL A 192 4.24 14.55 3.12
C VAL A 192 4.05 13.48 2.03
N LEU A 193 2.80 13.11 1.74
CA LEU A 193 2.55 12.08 0.75
C LEU A 193 2.86 12.52 -0.68
N LYS A 194 2.59 13.78 -1.05
CA LYS A 194 3.00 14.32 -2.35
C LYS A 194 4.52 14.31 -2.51
N GLN A 195 5.25 14.73 -1.47
CA GLN A 195 6.71 14.69 -1.47
C GLN A 195 7.21 13.24 -1.54
N ALA A 196 6.64 12.33 -0.73
CA ALA A 196 7.00 10.92 -0.77
C ALA A 196 6.83 10.32 -2.17
N ILE A 197 5.74 10.63 -2.86
CA ILE A 197 5.51 10.19 -4.24
C ILE A 197 6.55 10.79 -5.19
N LYS A 198 6.81 12.09 -5.08
CA LYS A 198 7.81 12.79 -5.92
C LYS A 198 9.20 12.18 -5.78
N PHE A 199 9.59 11.79 -4.56
CA PHE A 199 10.91 11.23 -4.26
C PHE A 199 10.96 9.69 -4.34
N GLY A 200 9.92 9.04 -4.85
CA GLY A 200 9.90 7.59 -5.05
C GLY A 200 9.75 6.77 -3.78
N GLY A 201 9.27 7.38 -2.69
CA GLY A 201 9.03 6.72 -1.42
C GLY A 201 10.10 7.01 -0.36
N SER A 202 9.89 6.45 0.84
CA SER A 202 10.79 6.55 1.99
C SER A 202 11.80 5.41 1.95
N SER A 203 13.10 5.69 2.03
CA SER A 203 14.15 4.67 2.18
C SER A 203 14.69 4.64 3.59
N ILE A 204 13.94 4.07 4.53
CA ILE A 204 14.57 3.52 5.73
C ILE A 204 15.32 2.27 5.27
N LYS A 205 16.63 2.38 5.11
CA LYS A 205 17.59 1.38 4.57
C LYS A 205 17.14 0.50 3.38
N ASP A 206 15.85 0.47 3.03
CA ASP A 206 15.26 -0.65 2.30
C ASP A 206 14.17 -0.30 1.26
N PHE A 207 13.93 0.99 0.96
CA PHE A 207 12.94 1.38 -0.06
C PHE A 207 13.61 1.78 -1.37
N SER A 208 13.21 1.16 -2.46
CA SER A 208 13.59 1.58 -3.80
C SER A 208 12.37 1.74 -4.71
N SER A 209 12.44 2.66 -5.67
CA SER A 209 11.42 2.83 -6.69
C SER A 209 11.36 1.62 -7.64
N SER A 210 10.31 1.54 -8.48
CA SER A 210 10.17 0.52 -9.50
C SER A 210 11.36 0.40 -10.45
N ASN A 211 12.15 1.47 -10.59
CA ASN A 211 13.37 1.53 -11.41
C ASN A 211 14.65 1.18 -10.62
N GLY A 212 14.51 0.70 -9.39
CA GLY A 212 15.64 0.28 -8.58
C GLY A 212 16.37 1.40 -7.85
N LYS A 213 15.96 2.67 -7.97
CA LYS A 213 16.56 3.80 -7.24
C LYS A 213 16.05 3.82 -5.80
N LYS A 214 16.92 4.15 -4.85
CA LYS A 214 16.53 4.39 -3.45
C LYS A 214 15.58 5.58 -3.39
N GLY A 215 14.50 5.49 -2.60
CA GLY A 215 13.67 6.64 -2.32
C GLY A 215 14.47 7.65 -1.50
N LEU A 216 14.48 8.90 -1.94
CA LEU A 216 15.26 9.97 -1.33
C LEU A 216 14.48 10.71 -0.23
N PHE A 217 13.25 10.31 0.06
CA PHE A 217 12.39 11.06 0.98
C PHE A 217 12.99 11.24 2.38
N GLN A 218 13.76 10.26 2.86
CA GLN A 218 14.40 10.34 4.18
C GLN A 218 15.53 11.35 4.28
N GLN A 219 16.17 11.69 3.18
CA GLN A 219 17.20 12.75 3.18
C GLN A 219 16.58 14.13 3.49
N HIS A 220 15.26 14.22 3.48
CA HIS A 220 14.49 15.41 3.82
C HIS A 220 13.82 15.34 5.21
N PHE A 221 14.04 14.26 5.98
CA PHE A 221 13.71 14.23 7.40
C PHE A 221 14.75 15.10 8.13
N ARG A 222 14.28 16.13 8.77
CA ARG A 222 15.08 16.97 9.69
C ARG A 222 14.84 16.55 11.13
#